data_09c4cae66c90f4a7b537903bfdad8b18
#
_entry.id   09c4cae66c90f4a7b537903bfdad8b18
#
_cell.length_a   1.000
_cell.length_b   1.000
_cell.length_c   1.000
_cell.angle_alpha   90.00
_cell.angle_beta   90.00
_cell.angle_gamma   90.00
#
_symmetry.space_group_name_H-M   'P 1'
#
loop_
_entity.id
_entity.type
_entity.pdbx_description
1 polymer ?
#
loop_
_entity_poly.entity_id
_entity_poly.type
_entity_poly.pdbx_seq_one_letter_code
_entity_poly.pdbx_strand_id
1 'polypeptide(L)'
;VFLYGSHYLSGFLNEKPLARLRTDLQRLGLAAREDMPDTEDHIAYLCEVMRYLIAGDDGGVCHLESQRTFFAAHIQPWVLQLCDVLEQQPRARFYAVLARFTRAFVAVESQGFDMLE
;
A
#
# COMPACT_ATOMS: atom_id res chain seq x y z
N VAL A 1 -0.02 -9.85 -14.04
CA VAL A 1 0.41 -8.75 -13.15
C VAL A 1 0.07 -9.09 -11.72
N PHE A 2 1.05 -9.05 -10.83
CA PHE A 2 0.83 -9.29 -9.41
C PHE A 2 0.50 -7.98 -8.70
N LEU A 3 -0.50 -8.02 -7.81
CA LEU A 3 -1.00 -6.85 -7.10
C LEU A 3 -0.71 -6.90 -5.60
N TYR A 4 0.24 -7.73 -5.18
CA TYR A 4 0.53 -8.00 -3.76
C TYR A 4 1.93 -7.51 -3.40
N GLY A 5 2.02 -6.77 -2.29
CA GLY A 5 3.29 -6.24 -1.82
C GLY A 5 4.33 -7.32 -1.53
N SER A 6 3.90 -8.45 -0.94
CA SER A 6 4.84 -9.53 -0.60
C SER A 6 5.56 -10.09 -1.84
N HIS A 7 4.89 -10.12 -3.00
CA HIS A 7 5.51 -10.55 -4.24
C HIS A 7 6.70 -9.66 -4.61
N TYR A 8 6.55 -8.34 -4.51
CA TYR A 8 7.59 -7.38 -4.89
C TYR A 8 8.70 -7.29 -3.86
N LEU A 9 8.38 -7.49 -2.58
CA LEU A 9 9.33 -7.32 -1.49
C LEU A 9 10.18 -8.56 -1.24
N SER A 10 9.63 -9.76 -1.47
CA SER A 10 10.34 -11.01 -1.20
C SER A 10 10.37 -11.98 -2.39
N GLY A 11 9.64 -11.70 -3.46
CA GLY A 11 9.50 -12.60 -4.60
C GLY A 11 8.49 -13.72 -4.40
N PHE A 12 7.93 -13.86 -3.19
CA PHE A 12 6.95 -14.90 -2.85
C PHE A 12 5.77 -14.28 -2.11
N LEU A 13 4.57 -14.84 -2.36
CA LEU A 13 3.41 -14.50 -1.57
C LEU A 13 3.53 -15.13 -0.18
N ASN A 14 2.89 -14.52 0.82
CA ASN A 14 2.79 -15.03 2.19
C ASN A 14 4.15 -15.19 2.91
N GLU A 15 5.12 -14.35 2.54
CA GLU A 15 6.44 -14.33 3.18
C GLU A 15 6.51 -13.30 4.32
N LYS A 16 7.73 -13.04 4.80
CA LYS A 16 7.98 -12.11 5.92
C LYS A 16 7.31 -10.74 5.78
N PRO A 17 7.22 -10.12 4.57
CA PRO A 17 6.51 -8.84 4.46
C PRO A 17 5.05 -8.92 4.86
N LEU A 18 4.37 -10.01 4.55
CA LEU A 18 2.98 -10.20 4.96
C LEU A 18 2.85 -10.35 6.47
N ALA A 19 3.78 -11.07 7.11
CA ALA A 19 3.79 -11.19 8.56
C ALA A 19 3.99 -9.85 9.25
N ARG A 20 4.90 -9.01 8.75
CA ARG A 20 5.11 -7.66 9.28
C ARG A 20 3.88 -6.78 9.10
N LEU A 21 3.25 -6.88 7.94
CA LEU A 21 2.01 -6.14 7.67
C LEU A 21 0.93 -6.52 8.66
N ARG A 22 0.74 -7.82 8.91
CA ARG A 22 -0.27 -8.29 9.86
C ARG A 22 0.01 -7.80 11.28
N THR A 23 1.28 -7.76 11.68
CA THR A 23 1.66 -7.21 12.97
C THR A 23 1.30 -5.73 13.06
N ASP A 24 1.61 -4.95 12.04
CA ASP A 24 1.30 -3.53 12.03
C ASP A 24 -0.21 -3.26 12.01
N LEU A 25 -0.98 -4.09 11.27
CA LEU A 25 -2.43 -3.99 11.28
C LEU A 25 -3.02 -4.25 12.66
N GLN A 26 -2.46 -5.22 13.39
CA GLN A 26 -2.89 -5.48 14.78
C GLN A 26 -2.64 -4.29 15.69
N ARG A 27 -1.51 -3.61 15.54
CA ARG A 27 -1.21 -2.40 16.30
C ARG A 27 -2.21 -1.28 16.02
N LEU A 28 -2.72 -1.22 14.80
CA LEU A 28 -3.72 -0.22 14.40
C LEU A 28 -5.15 -0.64 14.77
N GLY A 29 -5.31 -1.83 15.37
CA GLY A 29 -6.63 -2.34 15.70
C GLY A 29 -7.42 -2.88 14.50
N LEU A 30 -6.73 -3.22 13.42
CA LEU A 30 -7.35 -3.70 12.19
C LEU A 30 -7.09 -5.18 11.99
N ALA A 31 -8.05 -5.87 11.37
CA ALA A 31 -7.93 -7.27 11.01
C ALA A 31 -8.64 -7.52 9.70
N ALA A 32 -8.10 -8.42 8.87
CA ALA A 32 -8.75 -8.84 7.65
C ALA A 32 -10.03 -9.62 7.99
N ARG A 33 -11.06 -9.48 7.16
CA ARG A 33 -12.26 -10.30 7.27
C ARG A 33 -11.94 -11.72 6.83
N GLU A 34 -12.54 -12.69 7.52
CA GLU A 34 -12.31 -14.11 7.22
C GLU A 34 -12.75 -14.49 5.80
N ASP A 35 -13.75 -13.80 5.27
CA ASP A 35 -14.28 -14.04 3.92
C ASP A 35 -13.53 -13.28 2.83
N MET A 36 -12.43 -12.60 3.17
CA MET A 36 -11.65 -11.84 2.20
C MET A 36 -10.90 -12.79 1.27
N PRO A 37 -11.11 -12.67 -0.06
CA PRO A 37 -10.49 -13.62 -1.01
C PRO A 37 -8.99 -13.43 -1.18
N ASP A 38 -8.48 -12.25 -0.89
CA ASP A 38 -7.06 -11.91 -1.08
C ASP A 38 -6.37 -11.72 0.26
N THR A 39 -5.03 -11.81 0.24
CA THR A 39 -4.24 -11.50 1.43
C THR A 39 -4.18 -9.98 1.64
N GLU A 40 -3.83 -9.56 2.85
CA GLU A 40 -3.89 -8.17 3.27
C GLU A 40 -2.91 -7.26 2.53
N ASP A 41 -1.91 -7.83 1.86
CA ASP A 41 -0.91 -7.06 1.10
C ASP A 41 -1.36 -6.72 -0.33
N HIS A 42 -2.60 -7.05 -0.71
CA HIS A 42 -3.16 -6.59 -1.98
C HIS A 42 -3.25 -5.08 -1.99
N ILE A 43 -2.89 -4.45 -3.12
CA ILE A 43 -2.82 -2.98 -3.21
C ILE A 43 -4.16 -2.31 -2.85
N ALA A 44 -5.27 -2.92 -3.22
CA ALA A 44 -6.59 -2.35 -2.92
C ALA A 44 -6.85 -2.33 -1.41
N TYR A 45 -6.45 -3.38 -0.69
CA TYR A 45 -6.60 -3.42 0.76
C TYR A 45 -5.70 -2.38 1.44
N LEU A 46 -4.46 -2.25 0.97
CA LEU A 46 -3.52 -1.27 1.53
C LEU A 46 -4.04 0.16 1.33
N CYS A 47 -4.65 0.44 0.19
CA CYS A 47 -5.29 1.74 -0.05
C CYS A 47 -6.47 1.98 0.89
N GLU A 48 -7.27 0.94 1.19
CA GLU A 48 -8.36 1.05 2.14
C GLU A 48 -7.85 1.33 3.56
N VAL A 49 -6.73 0.73 3.96
CA VAL A 49 -6.11 1.04 5.25
C VAL A 49 -5.68 2.50 5.28
N MET A 50 -5.05 2.99 4.23
CA MET A 50 -4.67 4.40 4.15
C MET A 50 -5.88 5.33 4.24
N ARG A 51 -6.98 4.98 3.55
CA ARG A 51 -8.22 5.76 3.63
C ARG A 51 -8.72 5.83 5.07
N TYR A 52 -8.71 4.72 5.79
CA TYR A 52 -9.11 4.70 7.20
C TYR A 52 -8.22 5.58 8.06
N LEU A 53 -6.89 5.50 7.86
CA LEU A 53 -5.95 6.30 8.65
C LEU A 53 -6.09 7.81 8.41
N ILE A 54 -6.55 8.17 7.21
CA ILE A 54 -6.76 9.58 6.85
C ILE A 54 -8.12 10.10 7.35
N ALA A 55 -9.18 9.32 7.17
CA ALA A 55 -10.56 9.78 7.35
C ALA A 55 -11.27 9.18 8.55
N GLY A 56 -10.66 8.23 9.26
CA GLY A 56 -11.30 7.58 10.40
C GLY A 56 -11.36 8.49 11.62
N ASP A 57 -12.25 8.14 12.56
CA ASP A 57 -12.56 8.95 13.73
C ASP A 57 -11.68 8.64 14.95
N ASP A 58 -10.96 7.53 14.94
CA ASP A 58 -10.13 7.15 16.08
C ASP A 58 -8.81 7.92 16.07
N GLY A 59 -8.74 9.01 16.83
CA GLY A 59 -7.55 9.85 16.92
C GLY A 59 -6.32 9.16 17.48
N GLY A 60 -6.46 8.00 18.13
CA GLY A 60 -5.34 7.22 18.60
C GLY A 60 -4.56 6.52 17.48
N VAL A 61 -5.17 6.29 16.33
CA VAL A 61 -4.53 5.65 15.18
C VAL A 61 -4.69 6.44 13.88
N CYS A 62 -5.72 7.27 13.74
CA CYS A 62 -6.02 8.01 12.51
C CYS A 62 -5.37 9.39 12.55
N HIS A 63 -4.03 9.44 12.37
CA HIS A 63 -3.26 10.68 12.37
C HIS A 63 -2.08 10.59 11.41
N LEU A 64 -1.41 11.70 11.17
CA LEU A 64 -0.35 11.83 10.17
C LEU A 64 0.82 10.88 10.39
N GLU A 65 1.21 10.65 11.63
CA GLU A 65 2.33 9.76 11.91
C GLU A 65 2.01 8.31 11.53
N SER A 66 0.81 7.84 11.85
CA SER A 66 0.36 6.50 11.43
C SER A 66 0.31 6.39 9.92
N GLN A 67 -0.18 7.42 9.24
CA GLN A 67 -0.23 7.46 7.77
C GLN A 67 1.17 7.34 7.19
N ARG A 68 2.11 8.14 7.66
CA ARG A 68 3.49 8.12 7.18
C ARG A 68 4.15 6.78 7.42
N THR A 69 4.02 6.25 8.63
CA THR A 69 4.65 4.99 9.02
C THR A 69 4.12 3.84 8.18
N PHE A 70 2.81 3.74 8.03
CA PHE A 70 2.20 2.66 7.26
C PHE A 70 2.56 2.77 5.77
N PHE A 71 2.44 3.97 5.20
CA PHE A 71 2.77 4.21 3.80
C PHE A 71 4.22 3.83 3.50
N ALA A 72 5.16 4.29 4.34
CA ALA A 72 6.58 4.04 4.13
C ALA A 72 6.95 2.56 4.27
N ALA A 73 6.24 1.84 5.13
CA ALA A 73 6.55 0.43 5.39
C ALA A 73 5.90 -0.53 4.39
N HIS A 74 4.69 -0.23 3.92
CA HIS A 74 3.87 -1.23 3.24
C HIS A 74 3.43 -0.85 1.82
N ILE A 75 3.59 0.39 1.39
CA ILE A 75 3.20 0.85 0.06
C ILE A 75 4.40 1.37 -0.72
N GLN A 76 5.09 2.35 -0.17
CA GLN A 76 6.20 3.02 -0.83
C GLN A 76 7.30 2.08 -1.32
N PRO A 77 7.69 1.02 -0.58
CA PRO A 77 8.82 0.19 -0.99
C PRO A 77 8.62 -0.58 -2.29
N TRP A 78 7.37 -0.78 -2.73
CA TRP A 78 7.12 -1.65 -3.88
C TRP A 78 6.15 -1.08 -4.91
N VAL A 79 5.37 -0.04 -4.58
CA VAL A 79 4.28 0.42 -5.47
C VAL A 79 4.82 0.95 -6.79
N LEU A 80 6.03 1.51 -6.82
CA LEU A 80 6.63 1.98 -8.06
C LEU A 80 7.00 0.84 -9.00
N GLN A 81 7.39 -0.32 -8.44
CA GLN A 81 7.63 -1.52 -9.24
C GLN A 81 6.33 -2.01 -9.89
N LEU A 82 5.22 -1.97 -9.16
CA LEU A 82 3.92 -2.28 -9.73
C LEU A 82 3.58 -1.33 -10.88
N CYS A 83 3.83 -0.04 -10.70
CA CYS A 83 3.62 0.95 -11.77
C CYS A 83 4.46 0.65 -13.00
N ASP A 84 5.73 0.27 -12.83
CA ASP A 84 6.59 -0.13 -13.94
C ASP A 84 5.99 -1.30 -14.72
N VAL A 85 5.53 -2.33 -14.00
CA VAL A 85 4.94 -3.52 -14.63
C VAL A 85 3.69 -3.13 -15.42
N LEU A 86 2.81 -2.31 -14.83
CA LEU A 86 1.58 -1.90 -15.50
C LEU A 86 1.84 -1.05 -16.74
N GLU A 87 2.84 -0.15 -16.69
CA GLU A 87 3.19 0.69 -17.83
C GLU A 87 3.71 -0.11 -19.02
N GLN A 88 4.28 -1.29 -18.77
CA GLN A 88 4.87 -2.14 -19.78
C GLN A 88 3.89 -3.17 -20.35
N GLN A 89 2.65 -3.24 -19.90
CA GLN A 89 1.67 -4.20 -20.37
C GLN A 89 1.05 -3.73 -21.70
N PRO A 90 1.25 -4.47 -22.83
CA PRO A 90 0.75 -4.00 -24.14
C PRO A 90 -0.77 -3.88 -24.22
N ARG A 91 -1.50 -4.66 -23.42
CA ARG A 91 -2.96 -4.70 -23.43
C ARG A 91 -3.61 -3.82 -22.37
N ALA A 92 -2.82 -3.08 -21.63
CA ALA A 92 -3.30 -2.34 -20.47
C ALA A 92 -3.08 -0.83 -20.63
N ARG A 93 -3.45 -0.26 -21.79
CA ARG A 93 -3.23 1.17 -22.03
C ARG A 93 -3.86 2.05 -20.95
N PHE A 94 -5.10 1.74 -20.57
CA PHE A 94 -5.78 2.48 -19.53
C PHE A 94 -5.01 2.37 -18.21
N TYR A 95 -4.62 1.14 -17.85
CA TYR A 95 -3.90 0.90 -16.61
C TYR A 95 -2.49 1.48 -16.64
N ALA A 96 -1.87 1.56 -17.81
CA ALA A 96 -0.57 2.20 -17.95
C ALA A 96 -0.65 3.70 -17.66
N VAL A 97 -1.70 4.37 -18.16
CA VAL A 97 -1.93 5.79 -17.87
C VAL A 97 -2.22 5.98 -16.38
N LEU A 98 -3.06 5.11 -15.81
CA LEU A 98 -3.37 5.15 -14.39
C LEU A 98 -2.12 4.92 -13.54
N ALA A 99 -1.23 4.02 -13.95
CA ALA A 99 0.03 3.76 -13.25
C ALA A 99 0.94 4.98 -13.27
N ARG A 100 1.04 5.69 -14.39
CA ARG A 100 1.82 6.92 -14.47
C ARG A 100 1.26 8.00 -13.54
N PHE A 101 -0.05 8.13 -13.49
CA PHE A 101 -0.71 9.05 -12.55
C PHE A 101 -0.42 8.65 -11.12
N THR A 102 -0.53 7.36 -10.80
CA THR A 102 -0.28 6.84 -9.46
C THR A 102 1.16 7.08 -9.04
N ARG A 103 2.12 6.86 -9.95
CA ARG A 103 3.54 7.13 -9.70
C ARG A 103 3.76 8.60 -9.33
N ALA A 104 3.18 9.51 -10.09
CA ALA A 104 3.31 10.94 -9.83
C ALA A 104 2.68 11.31 -8.47
N PHE A 105 1.51 10.76 -8.18
CA PHE A 105 0.81 10.99 -6.92
C PHE A 105 1.64 10.48 -5.73
N VAL A 106 2.18 9.25 -5.83
CA VAL A 106 3.00 8.67 -4.77
C VAL A 106 4.27 9.49 -4.54
N ALA A 107 4.89 9.99 -5.61
CA ALA A 107 6.08 10.83 -5.47
C ALA A 107 5.77 12.12 -4.71
N VAL A 108 4.63 12.76 -4.99
CA VAL A 108 4.20 13.96 -4.28
C VAL A 108 3.88 13.65 -2.82
N GLU A 109 3.16 12.54 -2.54
CA GLU A 109 2.81 12.16 -1.18
C GLU A 109 4.05 11.80 -0.36
N SER A 110 5.00 11.08 -0.94
CA SER A 110 6.25 10.72 -0.27
C SER A 110 7.03 11.98 0.11
N GLN A 111 7.12 12.94 -0.79
CA GLN A 111 7.79 14.21 -0.53
C GLN A 111 7.04 15.00 0.55
N GLY A 112 5.71 15.02 0.49
CA GLY A 112 4.89 15.69 1.48
C GLY A 112 5.09 15.14 2.88
N PHE A 113 5.13 13.81 3.03
CA PHE A 113 5.38 13.19 4.33
C PHE A 113 6.80 13.50 4.84
N ASP A 114 7.79 13.53 3.95
CA ASP A 114 9.16 13.89 4.33
C ASP A 114 9.25 15.33 4.85
N MET A 115 8.46 16.23 4.30
CA MET A 115 8.45 17.63 4.72
C MET A 115 7.81 17.87 6.08
N LEU A 116 7.08 16.88 6.60
CA LEU A 116 6.41 16.98 7.90
C LEU A 116 7.29 16.54 9.07
N GLU A 117 8.49 16.12 8.81
CA GLU A 117 9.44 15.72 9.86
C GLU A 117 10.01 16.91 10.63
#